data_512157128f437bd4a7f95ad2683245fd
#
_entry.id   512157128f437bd4a7f95ad2683245fd
#
_cell.length_a   1.000
_cell.length_b   1.000
_cell.length_c   1.000
_cell.angle_alpha   90.00
_cell.angle_beta   90.00
_cell.angle_gamma   90.00
#
_symmetry.space_group_name_H-M   'P 1'
#
loop_
_entity.id
_entity.type
_entity.pdbx_description
1 polymer ?
#
loop_
_entity_poly.entity_id
_entity_poly.type
_entity_poly.pdbx_seq_one_letter_code
_entity_poly.pdbx_strand_id
1 'polypeptide(L)'
;MADERKTAIVTGASRGIGKAIALKLAKNGYNIAIVDACPLENSKDAENEVKALGVDAKAYQCNVADFAAVEETVKQINEDFGGIYILVNNAGITRDGLLIKMSEENFDAVINVNLKGTFNFIKHVTPIMMKKREGRVVSISSIVGIEGQAGQVNYSASKAGVIGITKSCAREFASRNITFNAIAPGYVETPMTAVLTDKQKEAIFELIPLKRYGQPEDIANVVNFLCSDDASYITGQVLSVDGGMHM
;
A
#
# COMPACT_ATOMS: atom_id res chain seq x y z
N MET A 1 -0.34 11.36 -31.08
CA MET A 1 0.68 10.89 -30.12
C MET A 1 -0.10 10.27 -28.99
N ALA A 2 0.08 8.98 -28.71
CA ALA A 2 -0.56 8.38 -27.54
C ALA A 2 -0.06 9.15 -26.31
N ASP A 3 -0.99 9.61 -25.50
CA ASP A 3 -0.70 10.27 -24.22
C ASP A 3 0.00 9.22 -23.36
N GLU A 4 1.31 9.33 -23.19
CA GLU A 4 2.13 8.41 -22.38
C GLU A 4 1.87 8.66 -20.90
N ARG A 5 0.63 8.38 -20.46
CA ARG A 5 0.28 8.47 -19.05
C ARG A 5 1.11 7.47 -18.26
N LYS A 6 1.68 7.93 -17.16
CA LYS A 6 2.43 7.10 -16.23
C LYS A 6 1.49 6.13 -15.52
N THR A 7 1.96 4.91 -15.27
CA THR A 7 1.15 3.85 -14.66
C THR A 7 1.51 3.65 -13.19
N ALA A 8 0.47 3.47 -12.38
CA ALA A 8 0.57 3.12 -10.98
C ALA A 8 0.06 1.70 -10.72
N ILE A 9 0.84 0.90 -10.02
CA ILE A 9 0.39 -0.36 -9.42
C ILE A 9 -0.09 -0.06 -7.99
N VAL A 10 -1.30 -0.52 -7.65
CA VAL A 10 -1.80 -0.48 -6.28
C VAL A 10 -2.22 -1.88 -5.86
N THR A 11 -1.56 -2.44 -4.84
CA THR A 11 -1.90 -3.76 -4.31
C THR A 11 -3.00 -3.68 -3.25
N GLY A 12 -3.91 -4.67 -3.19
CA GLY A 12 -5.08 -4.63 -2.31
C GLY A 12 -6.05 -3.52 -2.70
N ALA A 13 -6.22 -3.25 -4.00
CA ALA A 13 -6.92 -2.06 -4.49
C ALA A 13 -8.39 -2.28 -4.87
N SER A 14 -8.95 -3.46 -4.60
CA SER A 14 -10.38 -3.73 -4.85
C SER A 14 -11.31 -2.98 -3.90
N ARG A 15 -10.83 -2.57 -2.71
CA ARG A 15 -11.62 -1.92 -1.66
C ARG A 15 -10.77 -1.09 -0.68
N GLY A 16 -11.45 -0.38 0.23
CA GLY A 16 -10.83 0.32 1.35
C GLY A 16 -9.77 1.34 0.93
N ILE A 17 -8.66 1.40 1.68
CA ILE A 17 -7.56 2.34 1.45
C ILE A 17 -6.98 2.18 0.03
N GLY A 18 -6.75 0.95 -0.42
CA GLY A 18 -6.18 0.69 -1.75
C GLY A 18 -7.05 1.23 -2.88
N LYS A 19 -8.38 1.04 -2.79
CA LYS A 19 -9.33 1.60 -3.77
C LYS A 19 -9.33 3.13 -3.75
N ALA A 20 -9.33 3.75 -2.57
CA ALA A 20 -9.26 5.21 -2.47
C ALA A 20 -7.96 5.78 -3.07
N ILE A 21 -6.83 5.09 -2.85
CA ILE A 21 -5.55 5.43 -3.47
C ILE A 21 -5.63 5.33 -5.00
N ALA A 22 -6.16 4.22 -5.53
CA ALA A 22 -6.33 4.01 -6.96
C ALA A 22 -7.16 5.12 -7.61
N LEU A 23 -8.30 5.46 -7.01
CA LEU A 23 -9.17 6.55 -7.47
C LEU A 23 -8.48 7.92 -7.38
N LYS A 24 -7.71 8.18 -6.32
CA LYS A 24 -7.01 9.45 -6.16
C LYS A 24 -5.91 9.62 -7.21
N LEU A 25 -5.09 8.59 -7.46
CA LEU A 25 -4.07 8.61 -8.49
C LEU A 25 -4.69 8.74 -9.89
N ALA A 26 -5.80 8.05 -10.16
CA ALA A 26 -6.53 8.16 -11.42
C ALA A 26 -7.03 9.60 -11.69
N LYS A 27 -7.58 10.28 -10.67
CA LYS A 27 -7.98 11.70 -10.75
C LYS A 27 -6.82 12.64 -11.09
N ASN A 28 -5.58 12.22 -10.82
CA ASN A 28 -4.36 12.96 -11.16
C ASN A 28 -3.72 12.45 -12.47
N GLY A 29 -4.46 11.68 -13.28
CA GLY A 29 -4.06 11.32 -14.64
C GLY A 29 -3.18 10.07 -14.75
N TYR A 30 -3.00 9.27 -13.69
CA TYR A 30 -2.26 8.02 -13.77
C TYR A 30 -3.16 6.87 -14.26
N ASN A 31 -2.63 6.02 -15.14
CA ASN A 31 -3.22 4.73 -15.43
C ASN A 31 -3.04 3.79 -14.22
N ILE A 32 -4.00 2.90 -13.96
CA ILE A 32 -4.03 2.10 -12.72
C ILE A 32 -4.05 0.61 -13.02
N ALA A 33 -3.04 -0.11 -12.52
CA ALA A 33 -3.07 -1.55 -12.37
C ALA A 33 -3.59 -1.90 -10.96
N ILE A 34 -4.81 -2.43 -10.89
CA ILE A 34 -5.46 -2.87 -9.65
C ILE A 34 -5.02 -4.31 -9.39
N VAL A 35 -4.24 -4.55 -8.35
CA VAL A 35 -3.77 -5.90 -8.00
C VAL A 35 -4.45 -6.35 -6.72
N ASP A 36 -5.11 -7.50 -6.75
CA ASP A 36 -5.74 -8.07 -5.56
C ASP A 36 -5.71 -9.62 -5.60
N ALA A 37 -5.77 -10.26 -4.44
CA ALA A 37 -5.84 -11.72 -4.34
C ALA A 37 -7.25 -12.27 -4.60
N CYS A 38 -8.28 -11.42 -4.53
CA CYS A 38 -9.65 -11.82 -4.77
C CYS A 38 -9.90 -12.15 -6.26
N PRO A 39 -10.95 -12.91 -6.57
CA PRO A 39 -11.40 -13.11 -7.95
C PRO A 39 -11.61 -11.79 -8.69
N LEU A 40 -11.32 -11.76 -10.00
CA LEU A 40 -11.38 -10.55 -10.82
C LEU A 40 -12.74 -9.85 -10.78
N GLU A 41 -13.83 -10.61 -10.64
CA GLU A 41 -15.18 -10.09 -10.51
C GLU A 41 -15.32 -9.10 -9.35
N ASN A 42 -14.61 -9.34 -8.25
CA ASN A 42 -14.64 -8.48 -7.06
C ASN A 42 -13.85 -7.17 -7.24
N SER A 43 -12.99 -7.11 -8.26
CA SER A 43 -12.23 -5.90 -8.61
C SER A 43 -12.88 -5.06 -9.72
N LYS A 44 -13.94 -5.60 -10.37
CA LYS A 44 -14.60 -4.94 -11.50
C LYS A 44 -15.19 -3.56 -11.16
N ASP A 45 -15.79 -3.43 -10.00
CA ASP A 45 -16.36 -2.14 -9.59
C ASP A 45 -15.28 -1.08 -9.45
N ALA A 46 -14.15 -1.42 -8.79
CA ALA A 46 -13.00 -0.52 -8.67
C ALA A 46 -12.40 -0.18 -10.04
N GLU A 47 -12.29 -1.15 -10.93
CA GLU A 47 -11.79 -0.95 -12.30
C GLU A 47 -12.69 0.00 -13.09
N ASN A 48 -14.01 -0.21 -13.04
CA ASN A 48 -14.98 0.64 -13.74
C ASN A 48 -14.99 2.07 -13.18
N GLU A 49 -14.94 2.24 -11.87
CA GLU A 49 -14.86 3.56 -11.24
C GLU A 49 -13.58 4.32 -11.64
N VAL A 50 -12.44 3.62 -11.72
CA VAL A 50 -11.18 4.21 -12.19
C VAL A 50 -11.29 4.62 -13.66
N LYS A 51 -11.80 3.74 -14.54
CA LYS A 51 -12.00 4.03 -15.96
C LYS A 51 -12.95 5.21 -16.20
N ALA A 52 -13.96 5.38 -15.35
CA ALA A 52 -14.89 6.51 -15.43
C ALA A 52 -14.21 7.87 -15.20
N LEU A 53 -12.99 7.90 -14.65
CA LEU A 53 -12.17 9.08 -14.49
C LEU A 53 -11.35 9.44 -15.74
N GLY A 54 -11.48 8.67 -16.84
CA GLY A 54 -10.87 8.95 -18.14
C GLY A 54 -9.42 8.47 -18.25
N VAL A 55 -8.99 7.52 -17.45
CA VAL A 55 -7.68 6.86 -17.52
C VAL A 55 -7.85 5.37 -17.82
N ASP A 56 -6.77 4.71 -18.26
CA ASP A 56 -6.79 3.27 -18.41
C ASP A 56 -6.67 2.56 -17.06
N ALA A 57 -7.42 1.49 -16.87
CA ALA A 57 -7.34 0.64 -15.72
C ALA A 57 -7.53 -0.83 -16.08
N LYS A 58 -6.82 -1.71 -15.37
CA LYS A 58 -6.97 -3.16 -15.51
C LYS A 58 -6.76 -3.83 -14.17
N ALA A 59 -7.62 -4.80 -13.84
CA ALA A 59 -7.50 -5.62 -12.66
C ALA A 59 -6.67 -6.88 -12.95
N TYR A 60 -5.84 -7.28 -11.97
CA TYR A 60 -5.01 -8.47 -11.98
C TYR A 60 -5.23 -9.25 -10.70
N GLN A 61 -5.53 -10.53 -10.81
CA GLN A 61 -5.60 -11.42 -9.67
C GLN A 61 -4.20 -11.93 -9.33
N CYS A 62 -3.69 -11.57 -8.15
CA CYS A 62 -2.36 -11.98 -7.70
C CYS A 62 -2.30 -12.08 -6.18
N ASN A 63 -1.83 -13.23 -5.69
CA ASN A 63 -1.44 -13.37 -4.30
C ASN A 63 -0.03 -12.75 -4.13
N VAL A 64 0.06 -11.63 -3.43
CA VAL A 64 1.33 -10.91 -3.21
C VAL A 64 2.41 -11.75 -2.51
N ALA A 65 2.01 -12.79 -1.75
CA ALA A 65 2.93 -13.69 -1.06
C ALA A 65 3.63 -14.69 -2.01
N ASP A 66 3.10 -14.89 -3.20
CA ASP A 66 3.67 -15.79 -4.21
C ASP A 66 4.66 -15.02 -5.10
N PHE A 67 5.95 -15.33 -4.95
CA PHE A 67 7.02 -14.63 -5.63
C PHE A 67 6.95 -14.78 -7.16
N ALA A 68 6.66 -15.98 -7.66
CA ALA A 68 6.57 -16.23 -9.11
C ALA A 68 5.31 -15.61 -9.73
N ALA A 69 4.17 -15.67 -9.03
CA ALA A 69 2.96 -15.02 -9.48
C ALA A 69 3.11 -13.49 -9.54
N VAL A 70 3.83 -12.88 -8.60
CA VAL A 70 4.14 -11.45 -8.63
C VAL A 70 5.04 -11.09 -9.81
N GLU A 71 6.07 -11.90 -10.10
CA GLU A 71 6.95 -11.69 -11.26
C GLU A 71 6.15 -11.65 -12.56
N GLU A 72 5.30 -12.66 -12.78
CA GLU A 72 4.48 -12.75 -14.00
C GLU A 72 3.46 -11.60 -14.08
N THR A 73 2.82 -11.27 -12.95
CA THR A 73 1.87 -10.16 -12.90
C THR A 73 2.54 -8.81 -13.22
N VAL A 74 3.72 -8.55 -12.67
CA VAL A 74 4.48 -7.30 -12.94
C VAL A 74 4.90 -7.23 -14.40
N LYS A 75 5.33 -8.36 -14.99
CA LYS A 75 5.67 -8.45 -16.43
C LYS A 75 4.46 -8.14 -17.30
N GLN A 76 3.31 -8.75 -17.01
CA GLN A 76 2.07 -8.49 -17.74
C GLN A 76 1.61 -7.04 -17.63
N ILE A 77 1.68 -6.42 -16.43
CA ILE A 77 1.36 -5.00 -16.24
C ILE A 77 2.29 -4.11 -17.07
N ASN A 78 3.59 -4.42 -17.08
CA ASN A 78 4.55 -3.65 -17.86
C ASN A 78 4.31 -3.76 -19.40
N GLU A 79 3.87 -4.92 -19.88
CA GLU A 79 3.47 -5.14 -21.27
C GLU A 79 2.18 -4.38 -21.62
N ASP A 80 1.16 -4.48 -20.76
CA ASP A 80 -0.15 -3.87 -20.97
C ASP A 80 -0.10 -2.32 -20.98
N PHE A 81 0.76 -1.71 -20.15
CA PHE A 81 0.81 -0.26 -19.97
C PHE A 81 2.10 0.41 -20.47
N GLY A 82 3.06 -0.33 -20.97
CA GLY A 82 4.32 0.22 -21.51
C GLY A 82 5.29 0.77 -20.46
N GLY A 83 5.08 0.48 -19.18
CA GLY A 83 5.97 0.87 -18.10
C GLY A 83 5.26 1.06 -16.76
N ILE A 84 6.05 1.14 -15.69
CA ILE A 84 5.55 1.32 -14.32
C ILE A 84 6.31 2.48 -13.69
N TYR A 85 5.58 3.47 -13.18
CA TYR A 85 6.15 4.65 -12.53
C TYR A 85 5.87 4.69 -11.03
N ILE A 86 4.68 4.28 -10.59
CA ILE A 86 4.30 4.24 -9.18
C ILE A 86 4.06 2.80 -8.75
N LEU A 87 4.56 2.45 -7.55
CA LEU A 87 4.19 1.25 -6.83
C LEU A 87 3.65 1.62 -5.46
N VAL A 88 2.40 1.24 -5.18
CA VAL A 88 1.82 1.36 -3.83
C VAL A 88 1.62 -0.04 -3.25
N ASN A 89 2.44 -0.40 -2.27
CA ASN A 89 2.30 -1.63 -1.50
C ASN A 89 1.29 -1.40 -0.38
N ASN A 90 0.03 -1.73 -0.63
CA ASN A 90 -1.06 -1.57 0.33
C ASN A 90 -1.66 -2.91 0.78
N ALA A 91 -1.54 -3.99 0.00
CA ALA A 91 -2.07 -5.30 0.38
C ALA A 91 -1.59 -5.72 1.77
N GLY A 92 -2.53 -6.18 2.59
CA GLY A 92 -2.20 -6.61 3.95
C GLY A 92 -3.39 -7.29 4.64
N ILE A 93 -3.06 -8.12 5.61
CA ILE A 93 -4.02 -8.84 6.46
C ILE A 93 -3.63 -8.69 7.93
N THR A 94 -4.58 -8.95 8.82
CA THR A 94 -4.37 -9.15 10.24
C THR A 94 -4.78 -10.57 10.65
N ARG A 95 -4.12 -11.13 11.67
CA ARG A 95 -4.46 -12.36 12.37
C ARG A 95 -4.12 -12.14 13.85
N ASP A 96 -4.98 -11.37 14.50
CA ASP A 96 -4.74 -10.89 15.86
C ASP A 96 -4.92 -12.00 16.89
N GLY A 97 -4.11 -11.99 17.92
CA GLY A 97 -4.15 -12.94 19.02
C GLY A 97 -3.00 -12.70 20.00
N LEU A 98 -3.23 -13.00 21.29
CA LEU A 98 -2.16 -12.93 22.28
C LEU A 98 -1.02 -13.87 21.88
N LEU A 99 0.24 -13.44 22.09
CA LEU A 99 1.43 -14.19 21.69
C LEU A 99 1.40 -15.67 22.12
N ILE A 100 0.99 -15.94 23.34
CA ILE A 100 0.92 -17.30 23.90
C ILE A 100 -0.13 -18.22 23.20
N LYS A 101 -1.04 -17.65 22.40
CA LYS A 101 -2.09 -18.36 21.66
C LYS A 101 -1.94 -18.20 20.14
N MET A 102 -0.96 -17.43 19.68
CA MET A 102 -0.73 -17.21 18.26
C MET A 102 -0.10 -18.46 17.65
N SER A 103 -0.73 -19.01 16.62
CA SER A 103 -0.16 -20.14 15.88
C SER A 103 0.92 -19.67 14.89
N GLU A 104 1.82 -20.58 14.53
CA GLU A 104 2.84 -20.35 13.50
C GLU A 104 2.19 -19.96 12.17
N GLU A 105 1.09 -20.62 11.78
CA GLU A 105 0.38 -20.35 10.53
C GLU A 105 -0.18 -18.92 10.50
N ASN A 106 -0.70 -18.41 11.62
CA ASN A 106 -1.20 -17.05 11.73
C ASN A 106 -0.07 -16.02 11.68
N PHE A 107 1.07 -16.33 12.28
CA PHE A 107 2.26 -15.50 12.20
C PHE A 107 2.77 -15.44 10.76
N ASP A 108 3.00 -16.60 10.15
CA ASP A 108 3.55 -16.73 8.80
C ASP A 108 2.62 -16.11 7.73
N ALA A 109 1.31 -16.31 7.86
CA ALA A 109 0.36 -15.71 6.93
C ALA A 109 0.49 -14.18 6.88
N VAL A 110 0.62 -13.51 8.04
CA VAL A 110 0.77 -12.06 8.12
C VAL A 110 2.14 -11.61 7.59
N ILE A 111 3.22 -12.30 7.95
CA ILE A 111 4.57 -11.99 7.45
C ILE A 111 4.62 -12.19 5.92
N ASN A 112 4.08 -13.28 5.41
CA ASN A 112 4.12 -13.59 3.98
C ASN A 112 3.33 -12.57 3.14
N VAL A 113 2.16 -12.16 3.59
CA VAL A 113 1.36 -11.18 2.85
C VAL A 113 1.93 -9.76 3.00
N ASN A 114 2.11 -9.29 4.25
CA ASN A 114 2.39 -7.88 4.51
C ASN A 114 3.84 -7.51 4.21
N LEU A 115 4.79 -8.35 4.62
CA LEU A 115 6.22 -8.04 4.51
C LEU A 115 6.83 -8.65 3.25
N LYS A 116 6.72 -9.97 3.06
CA LYS A 116 7.26 -10.63 1.88
C LYS A 116 6.55 -10.17 0.60
N GLY A 117 5.22 -9.95 0.64
CA GLY A 117 4.48 -9.40 -0.50
C GLY A 117 4.97 -8.02 -0.92
N THR A 118 5.25 -7.13 0.04
CA THR A 118 5.88 -5.83 -0.21
C THR A 118 7.25 -5.99 -0.87
N PHE A 119 8.10 -6.88 -0.33
CA PHE A 119 9.39 -7.21 -0.92
C PHE A 119 9.26 -7.75 -2.35
N ASN A 120 8.34 -8.68 -2.62
CA ASN A 120 8.14 -9.28 -3.92
C ASN A 120 7.86 -8.22 -4.99
N PHE A 121 6.90 -7.31 -4.73
CA PHE A 121 6.57 -6.23 -5.67
C PHE A 121 7.74 -5.26 -5.88
N ILE A 122 8.42 -4.84 -4.82
CA ILE A 122 9.61 -3.98 -4.93
C ILE A 122 10.67 -4.66 -5.81
N LYS A 123 10.96 -5.93 -5.55
CA LYS A 123 11.96 -6.72 -6.28
C LYS A 123 11.72 -6.76 -7.79
N HIS A 124 10.47 -6.96 -8.21
CA HIS A 124 10.15 -7.11 -9.64
C HIS A 124 9.86 -5.77 -10.35
N VAL A 125 9.34 -4.77 -9.63
CA VAL A 125 9.05 -3.45 -10.21
C VAL A 125 10.30 -2.57 -10.33
N THR A 126 11.18 -2.59 -9.33
CA THR A 126 12.35 -1.68 -9.28
C THR A 126 13.26 -1.79 -10.51
N PRO A 127 13.56 -2.97 -11.11
CA PRO A 127 14.35 -3.05 -12.34
C PRO A 127 13.74 -2.29 -13.52
N ILE A 128 12.40 -2.22 -13.61
CA ILE A 128 11.70 -1.47 -14.66
C ILE A 128 11.90 0.04 -14.43
N MET A 129 11.71 0.51 -13.20
CA MET A 129 11.94 1.92 -12.81
C MET A 129 13.40 2.33 -13.00
N MET A 130 14.35 1.45 -12.68
CA MET A 130 15.79 1.72 -12.86
C MET A 130 16.17 1.97 -14.32
N LYS A 131 15.57 1.24 -15.28
CA LYS A 131 15.82 1.44 -16.72
C LYS A 131 15.35 2.82 -17.18
N LYS A 132 14.23 3.30 -16.65
CA LYS A 132 13.68 4.63 -16.95
C LYS A 132 14.30 5.74 -16.11
N ARG A 133 15.05 5.41 -15.05
CA ARG A 133 15.64 6.32 -14.07
C ARG A 133 14.60 7.25 -13.43
N GLU A 134 13.44 6.72 -13.17
CA GLU A 134 12.33 7.40 -12.47
C GLU A 134 11.43 6.38 -11.80
N GLY A 135 10.89 6.73 -10.62
CA GLY A 135 9.94 5.90 -9.91
C GLY A 135 9.55 6.47 -8.55
N ARG A 136 8.37 6.08 -8.09
CA ARG A 136 7.82 6.43 -6.77
C ARG A 136 7.27 5.18 -6.12
N VAL A 137 7.81 4.83 -4.97
CA VAL A 137 7.36 3.67 -4.20
C VAL A 137 6.83 4.15 -2.86
N VAL A 138 5.58 3.85 -2.56
CA VAL A 138 4.94 4.14 -1.28
C VAL A 138 4.41 2.84 -0.67
N SER A 139 4.85 2.53 0.55
CA SER A 139 4.41 1.33 1.26
C SER A 139 3.53 1.69 2.45
N ILE A 140 2.39 1.03 2.58
CA ILE A 140 1.47 1.26 3.70
C ILE A 140 1.92 0.40 4.89
N SER A 141 2.54 1.08 5.87
CA SER A 141 2.89 0.53 7.18
C SER A 141 1.70 0.65 8.15
N SER A 142 1.92 1.05 9.38
CA SER A 142 0.94 1.34 10.43
C SER A 142 1.66 2.01 11.60
N ILE A 143 0.94 2.80 12.42
CA ILE A 143 1.45 3.23 13.74
C ILE A 143 1.83 2.02 14.61
N VAL A 144 1.11 0.90 14.47
CA VAL A 144 1.41 -0.37 15.15
C VAL A 144 2.78 -0.93 14.76
N GLY A 145 3.27 -0.62 13.57
CA GLY A 145 4.65 -0.96 13.14
C GLY A 145 5.71 -0.07 13.77
N ILE A 146 5.33 1.06 14.35
CA ILE A 146 6.22 1.99 15.05
C ILE A 146 6.24 1.69 16.56
N GLU A 147 5.06 1.56 17.17
CA GLU A 147 4.89 1.47 18.64
C GLU A 147 4.75 0.02 19.14
N GLY A 148 4.25 -0.88 18.29
CA GLY A 148 3.76 -2.18 18.71
C GLY A 148 2.33 -2.11 19.27
N GLN A 149 1.67 -3.28 19.32
CA GLN A 149 0.32 -3.41 19.88
C GLN A 149 0.14 -4.79 20.50
N ALA A 150 -0.41 -4.84 21.71
CA ALA A 150 -0.75 -6.11 22.35
C ALA A 150 -1.73 -6.92 21.48
N GLY A 151 -1.45 -8.20 21.29
CA GLY A 151 -2.24 -9.07 20.41
C GLY A 151 -1.94 -8.98 18.92
N GLN A 152 -0.95 -8.16 18.51
CA GLN A 152 -0.58 -7.95 17.11
C GLN A 152 0.92 -8.15 16.85
N VAL A 153 1.57 -9.10 17.50
CA VAL A 153 3.03 -9.33 17.34
C VAL A 153 3.40 -9.59 15.88
N ASN A 154 2.65 -10.42 15.16
CA ASN A 154 2.85 -10.70 13.73
C ASN A 154 2.65 -9.44 12.87
N TYR A 155 1.58 -8.71 13.10
CA TYR A 155 1.26 -7.48 12.34
C TYR A 155 2.27 -6.39 12.63
N SER A 156 2.60 -6.12 13.90
CA SER A 156 3.64 -5.16 14.30
C SER A 156 4.99 -5.48 13.65
N ALA A 157 5.42 -6.74 13.74
CA ALA A 157 6.68 -7.19 13.11
C ALA A 157 6.66 -6.97 11.59
N SER A 158 5.55 -7.32 10.92
CA SER A 158 5.42 -7.13 9.48
C SER A 158 5.50 -5.66 9.07
N LYS A 159 4.79 -4.77 9.79
CA LYS A 159 4.76 -3.34 9.48
C LYS A 159 6.04 -2.60 9.86
N ALA A 160 6.73 -3.01 10.93
CA ALA A 160 8.09 -2.58 11.24
C ALA A 160 9.09 -3.01 10.14
N GLY A 161 8.97 -4.25 9.66
CA GLY A 161 9.79 -4.74 8.53
C GLY A 161 9.60 -3.94 7.25
N VAL A 162 8.37 -3.51 6.93
CA VAL A 162 8.08 -2.62 5.79
C VAL A 162 8.83 -1.28 5.93
N ILE A 163 8.93 -0.72 7.13
CA ILE A 163 9.71 0.50 7.42
C ILE A 163 11.20 0.24 7.12
N GLY A 164 11.73 -0.90 7.57
CA GLY A 164 13.12 -1.31 7.30
C GLY A 164 13.42 -1.43 5.81
N ILE A 165 12.56 -2.13 5.05
CA ILE A 165 12.67 -2.24 3.58
C ILE A 165 12.66 -0.85 2.94
N THR A 166 11.72 0.01 3.32
CA THR A 166 11.59 1.37 2.77
C THR A 166 12.88 2.16 2.91
N LYS A 167 13.46 2.20 4.11
CA LYS A 167 14.70 2.94 4.40
C LYS A 167 15.91 2.38 3.65
N SER A 168 16.02 1.06 3.54
CA SER A 168 17.11 0.40 2.83
C SER A 168 17.03 0.68 1.33
N CYS A 169 15.86 0.50 0.71
CA CYS A 169 15.64 0.76 -0.70
C CYS A 169 15.81 2.25 -1.05
N ALA A 170 15.39 3.17 -0.17
CA ALA A 170 15.62 4.59 -0.37
C ALA A 170 17.10 4.93 -0.55
N ARG A 171 17.99 4.31 0.25
CA ARG A 171 19.45 4.48 0.13
C ARG A 171 20.01 3.85 -1.14
N GLU A 172 19.54 2.65 -1.47
CA GLU A 172 20.06 1.86 -2.59
C GLU A 172 19.71 2.49 -3.96
N PHE A 173 18.48 3.01 -4.09
CA PHE A 173 17.95 3.46 -5.39
C PHE A 173 17.88 4.97 -5.59
N ALA A 174 18.30 5.79 -4.62
CA ALA A 174 18.30 7.24 -4.73
C ALA A 174 19.05 7.75 -5.98
N SER A 175 20.21 7.16 -6.30
CA SER A 175 21.01 7.52 -7.49
C SER A 175 20.30 7.23 -8.82
N ARG A 176 19.20 6.50 -8.79
CA ARG A 176 18.35 6.20 -9.93
C ARG A 176 17.09 7.06 -10.02
N ASN A 177 16.99 8.11 -9.20
CA ASN A 177 15.82 9.00 -9.11
C ASN A 177 14.52 8.23 -8.76
N ILE A 178 14.65 7.21 -7.89
CA ILE A 178 13.51 6.44 -7.37
C ILE A 178 13.39 6.75 -5.88
N THR A 179 12.23 7.28 -5.47
CA THR A 179 11.95 7.54 -4.06
C THR A 179 11.20 6.38 -3.43
N PHE A 180 11.52 6.07 -2.17
CA PHE A 180 10.85 5.07 -1.35
C PHE A 180 10.41 5.71 -0.04
N ASN A 181 9.10 5.73 0.20
CA ASN A 181 8.54 6.26 1.45
C ASN A 181 7.51 5.30 2.02
N ALA A 182 7.23 5.42 3.30
CA ALA A 182 6.17 4.69 3.97
C ALA A 182 5.15 5.66 4.59
N ILE A 183 3.90 5.22 4.66
CA ILE A 183 2.86 5.86 5.44
C ILE A 183 2.52 4.93 6.60
N ALA A 184 2.36 5.48 7.78
CA ALA A 184 1.90 4.80 8.98
C ALA A 184 0.50 5.32 9.35
N PRO A 185 -0.58 4.70 8.82
CA PRO A 185 -1.93 5.07 9.21
C PRO A 185 -2.20 4.79 10.68
N GLY A 186 -3.00 5.64 11.31
CA GLY A 186 -3.70 5.35 12.55
C GLY A 186 -4.96 4.52 12.31
N TYR A 187 -6.03 4.81 13.07
CA TYR A 187 -7.32 4.19 12.84
C TYR A 187 -8.03 4.83 11.64
N VAL A 188 -8.29 4.01 10.62
CA VAL A 188 -9.01 4.40 9.39
C VAL A 188 -10.26 3.55 9.23
N GLU A 189 -11.40 4.17 8.95
CA GLU A 189 -12.67 3.46 8.70
C GLU A 189 -12.60 2.66 7.39
N THR A 190 -12.60 1.36 7.53
CA THR A 190 -12.51 0.41 6.41
C THR A 190 -13.29 -0.87 6.74
N PRO A 191 -13.57 -1.75 5.77
CA PRO A 191 -14.11 -3.07 6.07
C PRO A 191 -13.26 -3.88 7.06
N MET A 192 -11.95 -3.64 7.12
CA MET A 192 -11.04 -4.32 8.07
C MET A 192 -11.29 -3.87 9.52
N THR A 193 -11.60 -2.60 9.76
CA THR A 193 -11.84 -2.02 11.09
C THR A 193 -13.31 -2.07 11.50
N ALA A 194 -14.22 -2.37 10.58
CA ALA A 194 -15.66 -2.47 10.84
C ALA A 194 -16.03 -3.58 11.85
N VAL A 195 -15.16 -4.58 12.00
CA VAL A 195 -15.37 -5.73 12.91
C VAL A 195 -15.14 -5.37 14.39
N LEU A 196 -14.58 -4.21 14.70
CA LEU A 196 -14.37 -3.76 16.08
C LEU A 196 -15.69 -3.45 16.78
N THR A 197 -15.77 -3.80 18.05
CA THR A 197 -16.91 -3.44 18.91
C THR A 197 -16.96 -1.94 19.18
N ASP A 198 -18.15 -1.40 19.50
CA ASP A 198 -18.32 0.01 19.80
C ASP A 198 -17.41 0.48 20.95
N LYS A 199 -17.25 -0.37 22.00
CA LYS A 199 -16.33 -0.09 23.11
C LYS A 199 -14.87 0.05 22.66
N GLN A 200 -14.42 -0.79 21.70
CA GLN A 200 -13.08 -0.68 21.15
C GLN A 200 -12.91 0.58 20.29
N LYS A 201 -13.94 0.92 19.51
CA LYS A 201 -13.95 2.15 18.72
C LYS A 201 -13.89 3.37 19.61
N GLU A 202 -14.71 3.46 20.66
CA GLU A 202 -14.68 4.55 21.63
C GLU A 202 -13.30 4.70 22.27
N ALA A 203 -12.70 3.59 22.74
CA ALA A 203 -11.36 3.62 23.31
C ALA A 203 -10.29 4.16 22.33
N ILE A 204 -10.39 3.79 21.06
CA ILE A 204 -9.51 4.30 19.99
C ILE A 204 -9.78 5.79 19.75
N PHE A 205 -11.06 6.19 19.71
CA PHE A 205 -11.45 7.59 19.46
C PHE A 205 -10.85 8.54 20.51
N GLU A 206 -10.80 8.13 21.78
CA GLU A 206 -10.20 8.94 22.85
C GLU A 206 -8.70 9.18 22.65
N LEU A 207 -8.01 8.27 21.97
CA LEU A 207 -6.58 8.40 21.66
C LEU A 207 -6.29 9.32 20.46
N ILE A 208 -7.32 9.74 19.70
CA ILE A 208 -7.14 10.58 18.51
C ILE A 208 -7.34 12.06 18.87
N PRO A 209 -6.27 12.89 18.88
CA PRO A 209 -6.40 14.33 19.18
C PRO A 209 -7.34 15.08 18.25
N LEU A 210 -7.36 14.75 16.94
CA LEU A 210 -8.26 15.39 15.97
C LEU A 210 -9.73 14.99 16.15
N LYS A 211 -10.07 14.10 17.10
CA LYS A 211 -11.44 13.68 17.46
C LYS A 211 -12.31 13.30 16.26
N ARG A 212 -11.71 12.63 15.31
CA ARG A 212 -12.37 11.92 14.20
C ARG A 212 -11.56 10.71 13.78
N TYR A 213 -12.21 9.72 13.25
CA TYR A 213 -11.53 8.62 12.57
C TYR A 213 -10.97 9.08 11.22
N GLY A 214 -9.83 8.48 10.82
CA GLY A 214 -9.32 8.67 9.48
C GLY A 214 -10.24 8.04 8.44
N GLN A 215 -10.31 8.66 7.27
CA GLN A 215 -10.99 8.11 6.11
C GLN A 215 -9.94 7.57 5.11
N PRO A 216 -10.29 6.60 4.25
CA PRO A 216 -9.37 6.12 3.20
C PRO A 216 -8.77 7.26 2.36
N GLU A 217 -9.52 8.33 2.15
CA GLU A 217 -9.11 9.52 1.41
C GLU A 217 -8.00 10.30 2.11
N ASP A 218 -7.97 10.31 3.46
CA ASP A 218 -6.87 10.94 4.21
C ASP A 218 -5.53 10.28 3.85
N ILE A 219 -5.50 8.96 3.73
CA ILE A 219 -4.32 8.20 3.32
C ILE A 219 -4.01 8.42 1.84
N ALA A 220 -5.04 8.34 0.98
CA ALA A 220 -4.89 8.49 -0.46
C ALA A 220 -4.31 9.87 -0.84
N ASN A 221 -4.67 10.93 -0.12
CA ASN A 221 -4.13 12.28 -0.34
C ASN A 221 -2.62 12.33 -0.09
N VAL A 222 -2.13 11.71 0.99
CA VAL A 222 -0.70 11.69 1.32
C VAL A 222 0.07 10.78 0.34
N VAL A 223 -0.50 9.62 -0.05
CA VAL A 223 0.09 8.78 -1.11
C VAL A 223 0.25 9.59 -2.40
N ASN A 224 -0.79 10.29 -2.83
CA ASN A 224 -0.75 11.10 -4.06
C ASN A 224 0.33 12.18 -3.98
N PHE A 225 0.47 12.86 -2.86
CA PHE A 225 1.54 13.85 -2.63
C PHE A 225 2.91 13.20 -2.75
N LEU A 226 3.16 12.06 -2.08
CA LEU A 226 4.45 11.36 -2.14
C LEU A 226 4.78 10.81 -3.54
N CYS A 227 3.78 10.60 -4.38
CA CYS A 227 3.94 10.16 -5.76
C CYS A 227 4.11 11.32 -6.76
N SER A 228 3.86 12.56 -6.36
CA SER A 228 3.99 13.76 -7.19
C SER A 228 5.44 14.27 -7.28
N ASP A 229 5.68 15.22 -8.17
CA ASP A 229 6.97 15.90 -8.30
C ASP A 229 7.24 16.84 -7.12
N ASP A 230 6.21 17.32 -6.41
CA ASP A 230 6.34 18.14 -5.21
C ASP A 230 7.06 17.41 -4.07
N ALA A 231 7.04 16.07 -4.08
CA ALA A 231 7.73 15.22 -3.12
C ALA A 231 9.07 14.66 -3.64
N SER A 232 9.61 15.19 -4.75
CA SER A 232 10.81 14.66 -5.41
C SER A 232 12.06 14.62 -4.52
N TYR A 233 12.12 15.45 -3.47
CA TYR A 233 13.23 15.47 -2.50
C TYR A 233 12.92 14.73 -1.19
N ILE A 234 11.81 13.95 -1.15
CA ILE A 234 11.39 13.17 0.01
C ILE A 234 11.63 11.68 -0.28
N THR A 235 12.56 11.07 0.46
CA THR A 235 12.83 9.62 0.38
C THR A 235 13.28 9.07 1.73
N GLY A 236 12.98 7.79 2.00
CA GLY A 236 13.31 7.12 3.25
C GLY A 236 12.45 7.53 4.45
N GLN A 237 11.39 8.31 4.23
CA GLN A 237 10.54 8.82 5.30
C GLN A 237 9.42 7.86 5.66
N VAL A 238 8.99 7.94 6.92
CA VAL A 238 7.79 7.29 7.45
C VAL A 238 6.88 8.39 7.97
N LEU A 239 5.76 8.63 7.28
CA LEU A 239 4.82 9.67 7.65
C LEU A 239 3.63 9.03 8.39
N SER A 240 3.42 9.43 9.65
CA SER A 240 2.20 9.09 10.37
C SER A 240 1.02 9.90 9.81
N VAL A 241 -0.09 9.20 9.53
CA VAL A 241 -1.36 9.81 9.09
C VAL A 241 -2.45 9.25 10.00
N ASP A 242 -2.56 9.80 11.19
CA ASP A 242 -3.19 9.15 12.33
C ASP A 242 -4.02 10.11 13.21
N GLY A 243 -4.16 11.38 12.82
CA GLY A 243 -4.88 12.38 13.59
C GLY A 243 -4.19 12.78 14.90
N GLY A 244 -2.86 12.54 14.99
CA GLY A 244 -2.06 12.83 16.18
C GLY A 244 -2.06 11.69 17.22
N MET A 245 -2.53 10.51 16.84
CA MET A 245 -2.60 9.35 17.74
C MET A 245 -1.21 8.89 18.20
N HIS A 246 -0.21 9.05 17.36
CA HIS A 246 1.20 8.81 17.66
C HIS A 246 2.00 10.10 17.53
N MET A 247 2.43 10.67 18.65
CA MET A 247 3.26 11.87 18.74
C MET A 247 4.42 11.64 19.71
#